data_1a20aa6c3c4afef8fea76d392d3b94a0
#
_entry.id   1a20aa6c3c4afef8fea76d392d3b94a0
#
_cell.length_a   1.000
_cell.length_b   1.000
_cell.length_c   1.000
_cell.angle_alpha   90.00
_cell.angle_beta   90.00
_cell.angle_gamma   90.00
#
_symmetry.space_group_name_H-M   'P 1'
#
loop_
_entity.id
_entity.type
_entity.pdbx_description
1 polymer ?
#
loop_
_entity_poly.entity_id
_entity_poly.type
_entity_poly.pdbx_seq_one_letter_code
_entity_poly.pdbx_strand_id
1 'polypeptide(L)'
;MITDRTATQGRSLEEVVGACVQGGARVFQLREKDLEARELAALAERLLRLITPAGGLLLINDRVDVALAVAAHGAHLSQRGLPPAVARGLLGPTRLLGVSCHSLAEAKEAQQGGADFIVLGPIFYTPSKALYGPPVGLELLREVRPRIRMPIFAIGGITAANRPEVLAAGADGIAVISAVMAAPDVSAAVRALLA
;
A
#
# COMPACT_ATOMS: atom_id res chain seq x y z
N MET A 1 -4.84 1.91 -0.68
CA MET A 1 -5.16 2.18 0.74
C MET A 1 -4.36 1.25 1.63
N ILE A 2 -3.61 1.75 2.61
CA ILE A 2 -2.81 0.93 3.55
C ILE A 2 -3.42 1.11 4.94
N THR A 3 -3.63 0.00 5.66
CA THR A 3 -4.25 0.04 6.99
C THR A 3 -3.26 0.42 8.10
N ASP A 4 -3.79 1.02 9.13
CA ASP A 4 -3.18 1.25 10.43
C ASP A 4 -4.32 1.39 11.45
N ARG A 5 -4.58 0.32 12.22
CA ARG A 5 -5.69 0.31 13.17
C ARG A 5 -5.51 1.28 14.34
N THR A 6 -4.28 1.74 14.58
CA THR A 6 -4.01 2.74 15.62
C THR A 6 -4.42 4.16 15.19
N ALA A 7 -4.59 4.38 13.87
CA ALA A 7 -4.95 5.67 13.30
C ALA A 7 -6.46 5.84 13.05
N THR A 8 -7.32 4.88 13.43
CA THR A 8 -8.75 4.86 13.08
C THR A 8 -9.63 5.77 13.96
N GLN A 9 -9.06 6.50 14.90
CA GLN A 9 -9.80 7.36 15.84
C GLN A 9 -10.86 6.58 16.64
N GLY A 10 -10.51 5.37 17.11
CA GLY A 10 -11.37 4.51 17.92
C GLY A 10 -12.42 3.70 17.16
N ARG A 11 -12.53 3.86 15.83
CA ARG A 11 -13.39 3.01 14.98
C ARG A 11 -12.75 1.65 14.75
N SER A 12 -13.54 0.61 14.49
CA SER A 12 -13.01 -0.68 14.06
C SER A 12 -12.36 -0.57 12.67
N LEU A 13 -11.39 -1.43 12.37
CA LEU A 13 -10.76 -1.42 11.05
C LEU A 13 -11.76 -1.84 9.96
N GLU A 14 -12.68 -2.72 10.28
CA GLU A 14 -13.74 -3.18 9.38
C GLU A 14 -14.69 -2.03 8.99
N GLU A 15 -15.09 -1.18 9.94
CA GLU A 15 -15.90 0.01 9.65
C GLU A 15 -15.15 0.97 8.71
N VAL A 16 -13.88 1.26 9.00
CA VAL A 16 -13.07 2.16 8.17
C VAL A 16 -12.84 1.58 6.78
N VAL A 17 -12.51 0.29 6.66
CA VAL A 17 -12.33 -0.37 5.36
C VAL A 17 -13.65 -0.42 4.58
N GLY A 18 -14.78 -0.70 5.24
CA GLY A 18 -16.09 -0.66 4.62
C GLY A 18 -16.42 0.73 4.05
N ALA A 19 -16.14 1.80 4.80
CA ALA A 19 -16.30 3.17 4.33
C ALA A 19 -15.33 3.51 3.17
N CYS A 20 -14.10 2.97 3.18
CA CYS A 20 -13.16 3.10 2.06
C CYS A 20 -13.73 2.45 0.78
N VAL A 21 -14.28 1.25 0.88
CA VAL A 21 -14.93 0.54 -0.24
C VAL A 21 -16.09 1.35 -0.80
N GLN A 22 -16.95 1.91 0.06
CA GLN A 22 -18.05 2.80 -0.33
C GLN A 22 -17.55 4.09 -1.00
N GLY A 23 -16.40 4.62 -0.56
CA GLY A 23 -15.73 5.77 -1.17
C GLY A 23 -15.12 5.49 -2.55
N GLY A 24 -15.00 4.23 -2.95
CA GLY A 24 -14.45 3.82 -4.24
C GLY A 24 -13.04 3.22 -4.18
N ALA A 25 -12.44 3.06 -3.02
CA ALA A 25 -11.14 2.36 -2.90
C ALA A 25 -11.28 0.89 -3.31
N ARG A 26 -10.27 0.37 -4.06
CA ARG A 26 -10.30 -1.00 -4.57
C ARG A 26 -9.03 -1.80 -4.25
N VAL A 27 -7.94 -1.15 -3.87
CA VAL A 27 -6.69 -1.86 -3.52
C VAL A 27 -6.34 -1.55 -2.07
N PHE A 28 -6.22 -2.60 -1.27
CA PHE A 28 -5.96 -2.52 0.16
C PHE A 28 -4.71 -3.32 0.52
N GLN A 29 -3.90 -2.76 1.42
CA GLN A 29 -2.79 -3.45 2.05
C GLN A 29 -3.09 -3.55 3.54
N LEU A 30 -3.24 -4.76 4.06
CA LEU A 30 -3.36 -5.01 5.50
C LEU A 30 -1.97 -4.98 6.13
N ARG A 31 -1.72 -3.94 6.95
CA ARG A 31 -0.41 -3.66 7.55
C ARG A 31 -0.54 -3.41 9.05
N GLU A 32 -0.74 -4.48 9.80
CA GLU A 32 -0.82 -4.47 11.27
C GLU A 32 0.38 -5.25 11.82
N LYS A 33 1.48 -4.55 12.08
CA LYS A 33 2.80 -5.15 12.37
C LYS A 33 2.90 -5.82 13.72
N ASP A 34 2.02 -5.50 14.62
CA ASP A 34 1.95 -5.99 16.00
C ASP A 34 0.99 -7.15 16.20
N LEU A 35 0.29 -7.58 15.12
CA LEU A 35 -0.55 -8.77 15.16
C LEU A 35 0.24 -10.05 14.88
N GLU A 36 -0.01 -11.07 15.69
CA GLU A 36 0.47 -12.41 15.43
C GLU A 36 -0.25 -13.05 14.23
N ALA A 37 0.35 -14.10 13.66
CA ALA A 37 -0.14 -14.75 12.44
C ALA A 37 -1.62 -15.12 12.48
N ARG A 38 -2.09 -15.70 13.60
CA ARG A 38 -3.49 -16.13 13.78
C ARG A 38 -4.44 -14.94 13.76
N GLU A 39 -4.11 -13.87 14.47
CA GLU A 39 -4.94 -12.67 14.55
C GLU A 39 -4.97 -11.93 13.21
N LEU A 40 -3.81 -11.83 12.55
CA LEU A 40 -3.69 -11.21 11.23
C LEU A 40 -4.49 -11.98 10.18
N ALA A 41 -4.45 -13.32 10.20
CA ALA A 41 -5.24 -14.16 9.30
C ALA A 41 -6.74 -13.97 9.53
N ALA A 42 -7.19 -14.02 10.79
CA ALA A 42 -8.60 -13.80 11.11
C ALA A 42 -9.09 -12.40 10.70
N LEU A 43 -8.28 -11.37 10.88
CA LEU A 43 -8.59 -10.02 10.41
C LEU A 43 -8.63 -9.95 8.88
N ALA A 44 -7.66 -10.55 8.20
CA ALA A 44 -7.61 -10.60 6.74
C ALA A 44 -8.86 -11.26 6.14
N GLU A 45 -9.33 -12.37 6.72
CA GLU A 45 -10.57 -13.04 6.29
C GLU A 45 -11.79 -12.14 6.45
N ARG A 46 -11.89 -11.37 7.55
CA ARG A 46 -12.99 -10.41 7.75
C ARG A 46 -12.94 -9.30 6.68
N LEU A 47 -11.77 -8.76 6.39
CA LEU A 47 -11.60 -7.73 5.37
C LEU A 47 -11.85 -8.25 3.95
N LEU A 48 -11.45 -9.49 3.63
CA LEU A 48 -11.73 -10.12 2.34
C LEU A 48 -13.25 -10.19 2.07
N ARG A 49 -14.06 -10.49 3.09
CA ARG A 49 -15.54 -10.50 2.95
C ARG A 49 -16.14 -9.13 2.63
N LEU A 50 -15.46 -8.05 2.98
CA LEU A 50 -15.90 -6.68 2.65
C LEU A 50 -15.36 -6.21 1.29
N ILE A 51 -14.11 -6.54 0.98
CA ILE A 51 -13.36 -6.00 -0.16
C ILE A 51 -13.69 -6.76 -1.44
N THR A 52 -13.67 -8.10 -1.41
CA THR A 52 -13.79 -8.94 -2.61
C THR A 52 -15.14 -8.79 -3.32
N PRO A 53 -16.30 -8.73 -2.63
CA PRO A 53 -17.59 -8.53 -3.31
C PRO A 53 -17.71 -7.20 -4.05
N ALA A 54 -16.92 -6.20 -3.65
CA ALA A 54 -16.85 -4.90 -4.32
C ALA A 54 -15.84 -4.86 -5.49
N GLY A 55 -15.27 -6.00 -5.88
CA GLY A 55 -14.22 -6.08 -6.90
C GLY A 55 -12.87 -5.54 -6.43
N GLY A 56 -12.66 -5.45 -5.12
CA GLY A 56 -11.42 -4.95 -4.53
C GLY A 56 -10.40 -6.06 -4.27
N LEU A 57 -9.16 -5.66 -4.06
CA LEU A 57 -8.00 -6.52 -3.84
C LEU A 57 -7.40 -6.27 -2.44
N LEU A 58 -7.07 -7.35 -1.74
CA LEU A 58 -6.37 -7.29 -0.45
C LEU A 58 -4.98 -7.92 -0.59
N LEU A 59 -3.95 -7.18 -0.20
CA LEU A 59 -2.58 -7.64 -0.06
C LEU A 59 -2.18 -7.66 1.41
N ILE A 60 -1.38 -8.64 1.81
CA ILE A 60 -0.87 -8.75 3.19
C ILE A 60 0.56 -8.22 3.24
N ASN A 61 0.84 -7.34 4.20
CA ASN A 61 2.17 -6.76 4.36
C ASN A 61 3.15 -7.78 4.96
N ASP A 62 4.27 -8.04 4.29
CA ASP A 62 5.41 -8.91 4.64
C ASP A 62 5.07 -10.41 4.91
N ARG A 63 3.85 -10.74 5.28
CA ARG A 63 3.45 -12.08 5.66
C ARG A 63 2.89 -12.86 4.46
N VAL A 64 3.80 -13.34 3.61
CA VAL A 64 3.48 -14.19 2.43
C VAL A 64 2.76 -15.46 2.86
N ASP A 65 3.15 -16.06 3.97
CA ASP A 65 2.51 -17.23 4.58
C ASP A 65 1.03 -16.98 4.89
N VAL A 66 0.72 -15.84 5.54
CA VAL A 66 -0.67 -15.45 5.83
C VAL A 66 -1.43 -15.16 4.54
N ALA A 67 -0.81 -14.46 3.57
CA ALA A 67 -1.45 -14.17 2.29
C ALA A 67 -1.88 -15.47 1.57
N LEU A 68 -1.05 -16.50 1.59
CA LEU A 68 -1.35 -17.81 1.02
C LEU A 68 -2.45 -18.54 1.82
N ALA A 69 -2.35 -18.55 3.15
CA ALA A 69 -3.27 -19.25 4.03
C ALA A 69 -4.72 -18.75 3.90
N VAL A 70 -4.92 -17.42 3.76
CA VAL A 70 -6.26 -16.82 3.64
C VAL A 70 -6.69 -16.60 2.18
N ALA A 71 -5.92 -17.08 1.21
CA ALA A 71 -6.14 -16.86 -0.21
C ALA A 71 -6.30 -15.35 -0.57
N ALA A 72 -5.50 -14.48 0.05
CA ALA A 72 -5.45 -13.07 -0.30
C ALA A 72 -4.95 -12.88 -1.76
N HIS A 73 -5.24 -11.73 -2.34
CA HIS A 73 -4.89 -11.42 -3.73
C HIS A 73 -3.38 -11.25 -3.96
N GLY A 74 -2.59 -11.12 -2.87
CA GLY A 74 -1.15 -11.01 -2.96
C GLY A 74 -0.51 -10.58 -1.65
N ALA A 75 0.76 -10.19 -1.75
CA ALA A 75 1.53 -9.63 -0.64
C ALA A 75 2.21 -8.33 -1.06
N HIS A 76 2.56 -7.51 -0.05
CA HIS A 76 3.37 -6.33 -0.22
C HIS A 76 4.58 -6.40 0.71
N LEU A 77 5.78 -6.27 0.15
CA LEU A 77 7.03 -6.38 0.90
C LEU A 77 7.53 -5.02 1.35
N SER A 78 7.95 -4.95 2.60
CA SER A 78 8.77 -3.86 3.10
C SER A 78 10.26 -4.14 2.81
N GLN A 79 11.12 -3.15 3.04
CA GLN A 79 12.59 -3.30 2.91
C GLN A 79 13.20 -4.37 3.84
N ARG A 80 12.48 -4.79 4.86
CA ARG A 80 12.91 -5.83 5.81
C ARG A 80 12.22 -7.17 5.56
N GLY A 81 11.38 -7.24 4.53
CA GLY A 81 10.68 -8.45 4.12
C GLY A 81 11.58 -9.44 3.37
N LEU A 82 10.97 -10.47 2.82
CA LEU A 82 11.67 -11.42 1.95
C LEU A 82 12.21 -10.70 0.68
N PRO A 83 13.32 -11.18 0.11
CA PRO A 83 13.73 -10.73 -1.22
C PRO A 83 12.59 -10.93 -2.23
N PRO A 84 12.35 -9.97 -3.16
CA PRO A 84 11.22 -10.05 -4.09
C PRO A 84 11.17 -11.35 -4.91
N ALA A 85 12.31 -11.85 -5.38
CA ALA A 85 12.37 -13.11 -6.14
C ALA A 85 11.95 -14.34 -5.31
N VAL A 86 12.29 -14.35 -4.01
CA VAL A 86 11.87 -15.43 -3.09
C VAL A 86 10.37 -15.37 -2.86
N ALA A 87 9.83 -14.18 -2.58
CA ALA A 87 8.40 -14.00 -2.40
C ALA A 87 7.60 -14.33 -3.68
N ARG A 88 8.10 -13.96 -4.86
CA ARG A 88 7.51 -14.35 -6.15
C ARG A 88 7.46 -15.87 -6.31
N GLY A 89 8.53 -16.57 -5.96
CA GLY A 89 8.56 -18.04 -5.97
C GLY A 89 7.48 -18.68 -5.09
N LEU A 90 7.22 -18.10 -3.92
CA LEU A 90 6.19 -18.57 -2.98
C LEU A 90 4.77 -18.23 -3.44
N LEU A 91 4.54 -17.00 -3.91
CA LEU A 91 3.22 -16.51 -4.35
C LEU A 91 2.76 -17.14 -5.66
N GLY A 92 3.71 -17.62 -6.48
CA GLY A 92 3.45 -18.06 -7.84
C GLY A 92 3.17 -16.89 -8.80
N PRO A 93 2.83 -17.15 -10.06
CA PRO A 93 2.72 -16.12 -11.10
C PRO A 93 1.41 -15.31 -11.08
N THR A 94 0.40 -15.76 -10.35
CA THR A 94 -0.95 -15.17 -10.44
C THR A 94 -1.29 -14.19 -9.33
N ARG A 95 -0.61 -14.28 -8.17
CA ARG A 95 -0.84 -13.36 -7.06
C ARG A 95 0.01 -12.10 -7.20
N LEU A 96 -0.55 -10.99 -6.79
CA LEU A 96 0.14 -9.69 -6.83
C LEU A 96 1.28 -9.62 -5.82
N LEU A 97 2.39 -9.07 -6.26
CA LEU A 97 3.55 -8.75 -5.45
C LEU A 97 3.86 -7.25 -5.55
N GLY A 98 3.61 -6.51 -4.47
CA GLY A 98 4.03 -5.13 -4.31
C GLY A 98 5.32 -5.04 -3.51
N VAL A 99 6.14 -4.02 -3.75
CA VAL A 99 7.39 -3.77 -3.00
C VAL A 99 7.51 -2.29 -2.65
N SER A 100 7.83 -1.99 -1.39
CA SER A 100 8.18 -0.64 -0.94
C SER A 100 9.59 -0.29 -1.40
N CYS A 101 9.77 0.89 -2.02
CA CYS A 101 11.05 1.38 -2.51
C CYS A 101 11.31 2.82 -2.07
N HIS A 102 12.60 3.15 -1.83
CA HIS A 102 13.05 4.46 -1.40
C HIS A 102 14.18 5.01 -2.31
N SER A 103 14.58 4.24 -3.32
CA SER A 103 15.63 4.59 -4.28
C SER A 103 15.39 3.92 -5.64
N LEU A 104 16.08 4.42 -6.67
CA LEU A 104 16.09 3.79 -7.99
C LEU A 104 16.69 2.37 -7.97
N ALA A 105 17.71 2.15 -7.13
CA ALA A 105 18.35 0.83 -7.00
C ALA A 105 17.34 -0.21 -6.50
N GLU A 106 16.59 0.13 -5.42
CA GLU A 106 15.56 -0.73 -4.87
C GLU A 106 14.41 -0.98 -5.87
N ALA A 107 14.01 0.04 -6.63
CA ALA A 107 12.98 -0.11 -7.64
C ALA A 107 13.40 -1.06 -8.78
N LYS A 108 14.67 -1.02 -9.19
CA LYS A 108 15.24 -1.97 -10.16
C LYS A 108 15.30 -3.39 -9.61
N GLU A 109 15.75 -3.56 -8.38
CA GLU A 109 15.77 -4.87 -7.71
C GLU A 109 14.36 -5.46 -7.59
N ALA A 110 13.37 -4.66 -7.20
CA ALA A 110 11.98 -5.09 -7.15
C ALA A 110 11.48 -5.57 -8.53
N GLN A 111 11.77 -4.80 -9.58
CA GLN A 111 11.39 -5.18 -10.95
C GLN A 111 12.06 -6.48 -11.40
N GLN A 112 13.37 -6.63 -11.15
CA GLN A 112 14.12 -7.84 -11.49
C GLN A 112 13.63 -9.06 -10.69
N GLY A 113 13.20 -8.83 -9.44
CA GLY A 113 12.67 -9.87 -8.56
C GLY A 113 11.20 -10.24 -8.85
N GLY A 114 10.60 -9.67 -9.89
CA GLY A 114 9.25 -10.03 -10.34
C GLY A 114 8.12 -9.34 -9.57
N ALA A 115 8.36 -8.16 -9.02
CA ALA A 115 7.28 -7.32 -8.49
C ALA A 115 6.33 -6.88 -9.61
N ASP A 116 5.03 -6.80 -9.30
CA ASP A 116 4.02 -6.30 -10.22
C ASP A 116 3.88 -4.77 -10.14
N PHE A 117 4.21 -4.18 -8.99
CA PHE A 117 4.21 -2.74 -8.76
C PHE A 117 5.12 -2.38 -7.58
N ILE A 118 5.47 -1.10 -7.50
CA ILE A 118 6.17 -0.55 -6.34
C ILE A 118 5.36 0.55 -5.65
N VAL A 119 5.63 0.71 -4.34
CA VAL A 119 5.20 1.86 -3.55
C VAL A 119 6.45 2.68 -3.22
N LEU A 120 6.58 3.86 -3.84
CA LEU A 120 7.76 4.72 -3.77
C LEU A 120 7.53 5.89 -2.82
N GLY A 121 8.43 6.10 -1.86
CA GLY A 121 8.34 7.22 -0.93
C GLY A 121 9.24 7.10 0.30
N PRO A 122 9.09 8.01 1.28
CA PRO A 122 8.03 9.03 1.40
C PRO A 122 8.27 10.24 0.49
N ILE A 123 7.26 10.64 -0.30
CA ILE A 123 7.41 11.78 -1.23
C ILE A 123 7.46 13.10 -0.46
N PHE A 124 6.53 13.31 0.47
CA PHE A 124 6.50 14.48 1.33
C PHE A 124 6.72 14.08 2.79
N TYR A 125 6.99 15.06 3.61
CA TYR A 125 7.14 14.86 5.05
C TYR A 125 5.90 14.18 5.66
N THR A 126 6.13 13.20 6.51
CA THR A 126 5.10 12.56 7.31
C THR A 126 5.68 12.20 8.68
N PRO A 127 4.98 12.51 9.80
CA PRO A 127 5.46 12.23 11.14
C PRO A 127 5.86 10.78 11.38
N SER A 128 5.12 9.84 10.79
CA SER A 128 5.37 8.40 10.91
C SER A 128 6.70 7.94 10.29
N LYS A 129 7.33 8.79 9.47
CA LYS A 129 8.61 8.50 8.79
C LYS A 129 9.74 9.44 9.18
N ALA A 130 9.50 10.40 10.08
CA ALA A 130 10.50 11.39 10.51
C ALA A 130 11.81 10.76 11.00
N LEU A 131 11.76 9.60 11.64
CA LEU A 131 12.94 8.87 12.15
C LEU A 131 13.76 8.17 11.05
N TYR A 132 13.25 8.05 9.83
CA TYR A 132 13.91 7.34 8.73
C TYR A 132 14.61 8.25 7.73
N GLY A 133 14.69 9.55 8.02
CA GLY A 133 15.35 10.55 7.18
C GLY A 133 14.38 11.50 6.47
N PRO A 134 14.92 12.44 5.67
CA PRO A 134 14.10 13.39 4.92
C PRO A 134 13.26 12.69 3.85
N PRO A 135 12.15 13.32 3.38
CA PRO A 135 11.40 12.82 2.25
C PRO A 135 12.25 12.77 0.98
N VAL A 136 11.99 11.78 0.13
CA VAL A 136 12.73 11.59 -1.13
C VAL A 136 12.30 12.55 -2.23
N GLY A 137 11.17 13.23 -2.06
CA GLY A 137 10.68 14.25 -2.97
C GLY A 137 10.14 13.74 -4.30
N LEU A 138 9.59 14.68 -5.08
CA LEU A 138 9.11 14.40 -6.45
C LEU A 138 10.26 14.08 -7.42
N GLU A 139 11.48 14.51 -7.10
CA GLU A 139 12.66 14.27 -7.93
C GLU A 139 12.93 12.78 -8.09
N LEU A 140 12.76 12.01 -7.02
CA LEU A 140 12.92 10.56 -7.12
C LEU A 140 11.88 9.92 -8.06
N LEU A 141 10.63 10.41 -8.07
CA LEU A 141 9.63 9.93 -9.03
C LEU A 141 10.07 10.19 -10.48
N ARG A 142 10.54 11.42 -10.76
CA ARG A 142 11.03 11.80 -12.09
C ARG A 142 12.25 11.00 -12.52
N GLU A 143 13.11 10.64 -11.57
CA GLU A 143 14.28 9.79 -11.82
C GLU A 143 13.89 8.33 -12.08
N VAL A 144 12.97 7.77 -11.31
CA VAL A 144 12.58 6.36 -11.34
C VAL A 144 11.69 6.06 -12.55
N ARG A 145 10.69 6.91 -12.83
CA ARG A 145 9.67 6.66 -13.88
C ARG A 145 10.24 6.22 -15.23
N PRO A 146 11.22 6.90 -15.84
CA PRO A 146 11.75 6.50 -17.15
C PRO A 146 12.54 5.18 -17.15
N ARG A 147 12.88 4.66 -15.98
CA ARG A 147 13.74 3.48 -15.82
C ARG A 147 12.98 2.23 -15.33
N ILE A 148 11.74 2.39 -14.91
CA ILE A 148 10.89 1.32 -14.36
C ILE A 148 9.63 1.21 -15.21
N ARG A 149 9.30 -0.02 -15.63
CA ARG A 149 8.15 -0.28 -16.53
C ARG A 149 6.86 -0.63 -15.78
N MET A 150 7.00 -1.16 -14.56
CA MET A 150 5.84 -1.50 -13.72
C MET A 150 5.18 -0.26 -13.12
N PRO A 151 3.92 -0.35 -12.66
CA PRO A 151 3.22 0.72 -11.97
C PRO A 151 3.96 1.22 -10.72
N ILE A 152 3.95 2.55 -10.53
CA ILE A 152 4.54 3.25 -9.39
C ILE A 152 3.43 3.95 -8.62
N PHE A 153 3.20 3.53 -7.37
CA PHE A 153 2.32 4.22 -6.45
C PHE A 153 3.15 5.07 -5.48
N ALA A 154 2.90 6.35 -5.45
CA ALA A 154 3.60 7.26 -4.53
C ALA A 154 2.97 7.22 -3.13
N ILE A 155 3.78 7.32 -2.08
CA ILE A 155 3.33 7.36 -0.69
C ILE A 155 4.07 8.43 0.12
N GLY A 156 3.43 8.91 1.20
CA GLY A 156 4.03 9.81 2.19
C GLY A 156 3.58 11.24 2.01
N GLY A 157 2.80 11.75 2.97
CA GLY A 157 2.29 13.12 3.02
C GLY A 157 1.36 13.50 1.87
N ILE A 158 0.79 12.53 1.16
CA ILE A 158 -0.07 12.78 0.00
C ILE A 158 -1.50 13.09 0.46
N THR A 159 -2.07 14.13 -0.13
CA THR A 159 -3.42 14.66 0.09
C THR A 159 -4.11 14.89 -1.25
N ALA A 160 -5.41 15.19 -1.24
CA ALA A 160 -6.11 15.57 -2.47
C ALA A 160 -5.51 16.82 -3.14
N ALA A 161 -4.98 17.76 -2.35
CA ALA A 161 -4.40 19.01 -2.87
C ALA A 161 -3.09 18.79 -3.62
N ASN A 162 -2.21 17.88 -3.14
CA ASN A 162 -0.90 17.66 -3.76
C ASN A 162 -0.85 16.43 -4.69
N ARG A 163 -1.93 15.64 -4.76
CA ARG A 163 -2.02 14.50 -5.67
C ARG A 163 -1.73 14.84 -7.14
N PRO A 164 -2.25 15.95 -7.73
CA PRO A 164 -1.99 16.26 -9.12
C PRO A 164 -0.51 16.40 -9.46
N GLU A 165 0.29 17.03 -8.59
CA GLU A 165 1.73 17.18 -8.83
C GLU A 165 2.49 15.84 -8.71
N VAL A 166 2.01 14.93 -7.84
CA VAL A 166 2.56 13.57 -7.70
C VAL A 166 2.35 12.76 -8.97
N LEU A 167 1.15 12.81 -9.55
CA LEU A 167 0.84 12.15 -10.81
C LEU A 167 1.62 12.77 -11.97
N ALA A 168 1.72 14.11 -12.03
CA ALA A 168 2.51 14.81 -13.03
C ALA A 168 4.02 14.49 -12.94
N ALA A 169 4.52 14.13 -11.76
CA ALA A 169 5.91 13.71 -11.56
C ALA A 169 6.17 12.27 -12.02
N GLY A 170 5.14 11.49 -12.41
CA GLY A 170 5.29 10.15 -13.01
C GLY A 170 4.79 8.98 -12.14
N ALA A 171 4.03 9.24 -11.08
CA ALA A 171 3.31 8.19 -10.39
C ALA A 171 2.07 7.76 -11.18
N ASP A 172 1.80 6.46 -11.25
CA ASP A 172 0.59 5.89 -11.83
C ASP A 172 -0.61 5.98 -10.87
N GLY A 173 -0.33 6.20 -9.59
CA GLY A 173 -1.33 6.34 -8.54
C GLY A 173 -0.72 6.70 -7.20
N ILE A 174 -1.54 6.69 -6.16
CA ILE A 174 -1.13 7.03 -4.80
C ILE A 174 -1.46 5.93 -3.80
N ALA A 175 -0.65 5.83 -2.76
CA ALA A 175 -0.92 5.04 -1.56
C ALA A 175 -1.01 5.97 -0.35
N VAL A 176 -2.02 5.77 0.48
CA VAL A 176 -2.28 6.62 1.65
C VAL A 176 -2.59 5.79 2.90
N ILE A 177 -2.29 6.34 4.07
CA ILE A 177 -2.62 5.81 5.39
C ILE A 177 -3.48 6.85 6.14
N SER A 178 -2.84 7.79 6.83
CA SER A 178 -3.50 8.73 7.75
C SER A 178 -4.49 9.66 7.08
N ALA A 179 -4.25 10.06 5.83
CA ALA A 179 -5.16 10.91 5.07
C ALA A 179 -6.59 10.32 4.96
N VAL A 180 -6.72 9.00 5.13
CA VAL A 180 -8.00 8.28 5.11
C VAL A 180 -8.32 7.66 6.46
N MET A 181 -7.37 6.92 7.08
CA MET A 181 -7.62 6.23 8.35
C MET A 181 -8.08 7.16 9.47
N ALA A 182 -7.52 8.39 9.54
CA ALA A 182 -7.86 9.39 10.55
C ALA A 182 -8.97 10.36 10.12
N ALA A 183 -9.49 10.25 8.90
CA ALA A 183 -10.50 11.17 8.39
C ALA A 183 -11.84 11.03 9.16
N PRO A 184 -12.51 12.15 9.53
CA PRO A 184 -13.83 12.09 10.13
C PRO A 184 -14.87 11.42 9.20
N ASP A 185 -14.88 11.76 7.92
CA ASP A 185 -15.62 11.08 6.86
C ASP A 185 -14.64 10.36 5.91
N VAL A 186 -14.47 9.08 6.15
CA VAL A 186 -13.55 8.21 5.38
C VAL A 186 -13.96 8.11 3.93
N SER A 187 -15.26 7.95 3.67
CA SER A 187 -15.79 7.79 2.31
C SER A 187 -15.60 9.06 1.47
N ALA A 188 -15.83 10.24 2.07
CA ALA A 188 -15.56 11.53 1.42
C ALA A 188 -14.06 11.73 1.18
N ALA A 189 -13.20 11.38 2.14
CA ALA A 189 -11.75 11.47 1.98
C ALA A 189 -11.24 10.60 0.82
N VAL A 190 -11.75 9.38 0.69
CA VAL A 190 -11.43 8.50 -0.44
C VAL A 190 -11.89 9.11 -1.76
N ARG A 191 -13.13 9.59 -1.85
CA ARG A 191 -13.64 10.24 -3.08
C ARG A 191 -12.79 11.44 -3.48
N ALA A 192 -12.41 12.28 -2.53
CA ALA A 192 -11.54 13.43 -2.80
C ALA A 192 -10.15 13.04 -3.32
N LEU A 193 -9.63 11.89 -2.89
CA LEU A 193 -8.34 11.37 -3.37
C LEU A 193 -8.46 10.66 -4.73
N LEU A 194 -9.65 10.26 -5.16
CA LEU A 194 -9.89 9.63 -6.46
C LEU A 194 -10.28 10.64 -7.56
N ALA A 195 -10.84 11.79 -7.17
CA ALA A 195 -11.18 12.88 -8.10
C ALA A 195 -9.94 13.50 -8.73
#